data_658c758d6028e349cd2ca2ded4d07987
#
_entry.id   658c758d6028e349cd2ca2ded4d07987
#
_cell.length_a   1.000
_cell.length_b   1.000
_cell.length_c   1.000
_cell.angle_alpha   90.00
_cell.angle_beta   90.00
_cell.angle_gamma   90.00
#
_symmetry.space_group_name_H-M   'P 1'
#
loop_
_entity.id
_entity.type
_entity.pdbx_description
1 polymer ?
#
loop_
_entity_poly.entity_id
_entity_poly.type
_entity_poly.pdbx_seq_one_letter_code
_entity_poly.pdbx_strand_id
1 'polypeptide(L)'
;MQKLILDTNVIVSALISSSIPSKILYELVLTEKVEICLSEEVLVEYLEVLNREKFSKFTNFKTKAEVVLNRLREIATFYQTDRKIEVLTDTSDNKFLELAAVSAADYLTTGNTLDFTITEFEYTKILTPREYWDNYAPKE
;
A
#
# COMPACT_ATOMS: atom_id res chain seq x y z
N MET A 1 -16.27 -0.71 -7.11
CA MET A 1 -14.99 0.04 -7.05
C MET A 1 -13.86 -0.93 -6.75
N GLN A 2 -12.77 -0.76 -7.42
CA GLN A 2 -11.59 -1.60 -7.24
C GLN A 2 -10.99 -1.40 -5.84
N LYS A 3 -10.63 -2.50 -5.19
CA LYS A 3 -10.00 -2.48 -3.86
C LYS A 3 -8.50 -2.68 -3.98
N LEU A 4 -7.73 -1.80 -3.39
CA LEU A 4 -6.28 -1.75 -3.52
C LEU A 4 -5.59 -1.74 -2.15
N ILE A 5 -4.50 -2.48 -2.04
CA ILE A 5 -3.59 -2.43 -0.90
C ILE A 5 -2.24 -1.94 -1.40
N LEU A 6 -1.63 -1.00 -0.69
CA LEU A 6 -0.29 -0.50 -1.00
C LEU A 6 0.70 -1.01 0.04
N ASP A 7 1.75 -1.68 -0.41
CA ASP A 7 2.89 -1.97 0.45
C ASP A 7 3.53 -0.64 0.87
N THR A 8 4.09 -0.61 2.08
CA THR A 8 4.68 0.61 2.64
C THR A 8 5.71 1.23 1.71
N ASN A 9 6.53 0.42 1.04
CA ASN A 9 7.54 0.92 0.12
C ASN A 9 6.96 1.70 -1.06
N VAL A 10 5.75 1.37 -1.48
CA VAL A 10 5.09 2.10 -2.56
C VAL A 10 4.74 3.52 -2.10
N ILE A 11 4.28 3.66 -0.85
CA ILE A 11 3.99 4.98 -0.28
C ILE A 11 5.28 5.79 -0.13
N VAL A 12 6.35 5.18 0.39
CA VAL A 12 7.65 5.85 0.51
C VAL A 12 8.10 6.38 -0.84
N SER A 13 8.07 5.54 -1.88
CA SER A 13 8.48 5.94 -3.23
C SER A 13 7.61 7.09 -3.77
N ALA A 14 6.31 7.05 -3.49
CA ALA A 14 5.39 8.09 -3.92
C ALA A 14 5.73 9.45 -3.30
N LEU A 15 6.22 9.46 -2.07
CA LEU A 15 6.56 10.70 -1.36
C LEU A 15 7.93 11.26 -1.75
N ILE A 16 8.82 10.39 -2.23
CA ILE A 16 10.20 10.80 -2.54
C ILE A 16 10.33 11.34 -3.95
N SER A 17 9.61 10.78 -4.93
CA SER A 17 9.80 11.14 -6.33
C SER A 17 8.49 11.15 -7.11
N SER A 18 8.49 11.90 -8.24
CA SER A 18 7.40 11.88 -9.21
C SER A 18 7.54 10.65 -10.10
N SER A 19 6.90 9.57 -9.71
CA SER A 19 7.03 8.26 -10.35
C SER A 19 5.65 7.59 -10.42
N ILE A 20 5.62 6.34 -10.91
CA ILE A 20 4.37 5.59 -10.97
C ILE A 20 3.73 5.42 -9.59
N PRO A 21 4.46 5.08 -8.51
CA PRO A 21 3.87 5.09 -7.18
C PRO A 21 3.20 6.41 -6.80
N SER A 22 3.80 7.53 -7.17
CA SER A 22 3.22 8.85 -6.95
C SER A 22 1.89 9.02 -7.69
N LYS A 23 1.84 8.58 -8.94
CA LYS A 23 0.60 8.64 -9.73
C LYS A 23 -0.50 7.78 -9.10
N ILE A 24 -0.16 6.58 -8.66
CA ILE A 24 -1.13 5.69 -8.00
C ILE A 24 -1.69 6.38 -6.75
N LEU A 25 -0.83 6.89 -5.91
CA LEU A 25 -1.23 7.51 -4.65
C LEU A 25 -2.08 8.77 -4.89
N TYR A 26 -1.55 9.72 -5.64
CA TYR A 26 -2.19 11.02 -5.78
C TYR A 26 -3.34 11.06 -6.78
N GLU A 27 -3.28 10.25 -7.84
CA GLU A 27 -4.31 10.30 -8.89
C GLU A 27 -5.43 9.29 -8.69
N LEU A 28 -5.18 8.19 -7.98
CA LEU A 28 -6.18 7.13 -7.79
C LEU A 28 -6.64 7.01 -6.34
N VAL A 29 -5.71 6.93 -5.41
CA VAL A 29 -6.04 6.64 -4.00
C VAL A 29 -6.63 7.87 -3.31
N LEU A 30 -5.91 8.98 -3.30
CA LEU A 30 -6.36 10.18 -2.57
C LEU A 30 -7.56 10.87 -3.23
N THR A 31 -7.84 10.56 -4.47
CA THR A 31 -9.04 11.04 -5.19
C THR A 31 -10.22 10.07 -5.10
N GLU A 32 -10.02 8.96 -4.39
CA GLU A 32 -11.05 7.93 -4.19
C GLU A 32 -11.55 7.28 -5.48
N LYS A 33 -10.69 7.20 -6.50
CA LYS A 33 -11.02 6.43 -7.71
C LYS A 33 -10.89 4.93 -7.47
N VAL A 34 -10.17 4.55 -6.42
CA VAL A 34 -10.09 3.18 -5.91
C VAL A 34 -10.36 3.22 -4.42
N GLU A 35 -10.77 2.08 -3.86
CA GLU A 35 -10.96 1.95 -2.42
C GLU A 35 -9.66 1.45 -1.83
N ILE A 36 -9.01 2.27 -0.99
CA ILE A 36 -7.80 1.84 -0.28
C ILE A 36 -8.20 1.03 0.95
N CYS A 37 -7.62 -0.16 1.09
CA CYS A 37 -7.89 -1.05 2.21
C CYS A 37 -6.78 -0.91 3.26
N LEU A 38 -7.16 -0.82 4.52
CA LEU A 38 -6.22 -0.78 5.65
C LEU A 38 -6.66 -1.72 6.75
N SER A 39 -5.70 -2.11 7.56
CA SER A 39 -5.91 -2.72 8.86
C SER A 39 -5.14 -1.89 9.88
N GLU A 40 -5.38 -2.13 11.16
CA GLU A 40 -4.63 -1.44 12.20
C GLU A 40 -3.13 -1.74 12.09
N GLU A 41 -2.79 -3.02 11.85
CA GLU A 41 -1.39 -3.45 11.75
C GLU A 41 -0.68 -2.78 10.57
N VAL A 42 -1.34 -2.66 9.43
CA VAL A 42 -0.76 -1.99 8.25
C VAL A 42 -0.61 -0.49 8.51
N LEU A 43 -1.60 0.14 9.12
CA LEU A 43 -1.50 1.57 9.45
C LEU A 43 -0.35 1.83 10.43
N VAL A 44 -0.18 0.98 11.44
CA VAL A 44 0.92 1.12 12.40
C VAL A 44 2.27 1.03 11.67
N GLU A 45 2.41 0.12 10.70
CA GLU A 45 3.64 0.05 9.92
C GLU A 45 3.85 1.30 9.09
N TYR A 46 2.82 1.85 8.45
CA TYR A 46 2.94 3.11 7.73
C TYR A 46 3.46 4.22 8.65
N LEU A 47 2.87 4.35 9.83
CA LEU A 47 3.27 5.37 10.81
C LEU A 47 4.72 5.20 11.22
N GLU A 48 5.13 3.97 11.53
CA GLU A 48 6.51 3.68 11.96
C GLU A 48 7.52 3.99 10.86
N VAL A 49 7.29 3.45 9.65
CA VAL A 49 8.24 3.60 8.55
C VAL A 49 8.34 5.05 8.09
N LEU A 50 7.21 5.74 7.95
CA LEU A 50 7.20 7.11 7.45
C LEU A 50 7.77 8.12 8.46
N ASN A 51 7.95 7.72 9.72
CA ASN A 51 8.60 8.55 10.74
C ASN A 51 10.09 8.27 10.91
N ARG A 52 10.66 7.35 10.11
CA ARG A 52 12.09 7.03 10.25
C ARG A 52 12.97 8.21 9.88
N GLU A 53 14.01 8.40 10.69
CA GLU A 53 14.96 9.51 10.55
C GLU A 53 15.65 9.54 9.18
N LYS A 54 15.88 8.37 8.59
CA LYS A 54 16.57 8.28 7.30
C LYS A 54 15.84 9.00 6.16
N PHE A 55 14.54 9.25 6.31
CA PHE A 55 13.77 9.96 5.29
C PHE A 55 13.78 11.48 5.47
N SER A 56 14.29 11.97 6.60
CA SER A 56 14.32 13.41 6.90
C SER A 56 15.18 14.20 5.91
N LYS A 57 16.08 13.53 5.20
CA LYS A 57 16.92 14.17 4.17
C LYS A 57 16.14 14.58 2.92
N PHE A 58 14.95 14.03 2.71
CA PHE A 58 14.13 14.40 1.57
C PHE A 58 13.26 15.61 1.93
N THR A 59 13.27 16.61 1.03
CA THR A 59 12.56 17.86 1.25
C THR A 59 11.07 17.64 1.53
N ASN A 60 10.60 18.17 2.66
CA ASN A 60 9.21 18.12 3.07
C ASN A 60 8.63 16.71 3.25
N PHE A 61 9.48 15.68 3.39
CA PHE A 61 9.00 14.31 3.50
C PHE A 61 8.02 14.14 4.67
N LYS A 62 8.37 14.60 5.86
CA LYS A 62 7.53 14.45 7.05
C LYS A 62 6.18 15.15 6.89
N THR A 63 6.19 16.35 6.32
CA THR A 63 4.96 17.10 6.08
C THR A 63 4.06 16.37 5.08
N LYS A 64 4.63 15.89 3.98
CA LYS A 64 3.89 15.11 2.98
C LYS A 64 3.32 13.82 3.59
N ALA A 65 4.13 13.11 4.37
CA ALA A 65 3.70 11.88 5.02
C ALA A 65 2.51 12.13 5.94
N GLU A 66 2.58 13.19 6.73
CA GLU A 66 1.51 13.56 7.66
C GLU A 66 0.20 13.86 6.92
N VAL A 67 0.27 14.62 5.85
CA VAL A 67 -0.90 14.96 5.03
C VAL A 67 -1.50 13.69 4.42
N VAL A 68 -0.66 12.82 3.86
CA VAL A 68 -1.12 11.58 3.23
C VAL A 68 -1.73 10.64 4.26
N LEU A 69 -1.08 10.46 5.41
CA LEU A 69 -1.60 9.57 6.46
C LEU A 69 -2.94 10.06 7.00
N ASN A 70 -3.09 11.36 7.20
CA ASN A 70 -4.36 11.91 7.65
C ASN A 70 -5.47 11.67 6.62
N ARG A 71 -5.15 11.84 5.34
CA ARG A 71 -6.13 11.60 4.28
C ARG A 71 -6.51 10.12 4.19
N LEU A 72 -5.52 9.23 4.28
CA LEU A 72 -5.78 7.79 4.26
C LEU A 72 -6.70 7.37 5.40
N ARG A 73 -6.52 7.93 6.59
CA ARG A 73 -7.41 7.65 7.72
C ARG A 73 -8.85 8.04 7.45
N GLU A 74 -9.05 9.11 6.70
CA GLU A 74 -10.40 9.60 6.37
C GLU A 74 -11.09 8.73 5.31
N ILE A 75 -10.35 8.27 4.31
CA ILE A 75 -10.95 7.64 3.12
C ILE A 75 -10.84 6.13 3.08
N ALA A 76 -9.89 5.54 3.81
CA ALA A 76 -9.66 4.10 3.76
C ALA A 76 -10.83 3.32 4.36
N THR A 77 -11.04 2.12 3.80
CA THR A 77 -11.91 1.14 4.44
C THR A 77 -11.05 0.31 5.38
N PHE A 78 -11.40 0.29 6.64
CA PHE A 78 -10.66 -0.44 7.67
C PHE A 78 -11.25 -1.84 7.85
N TYR A 79 -10.37 -2.82 7.87
CA TYR A 79 -10.72 -4.22 8.09
C TYR A 79 -10.04 -4.73 9.34
N GLN A 80 -10.73 -5.57 10.09
CA GLN A 80 -10.14 -6.26 11.22
C GLN A 80 -9.68 -7.63 10.74
N THR A 81 -8.37 -7.88 10.86
CA THR A 81 -7.79 -9.16 10.44
C THR A 81 -8.06 -10.20 11.53
N ASP A 82 -8.43 -11.40 11.10
CA ASP A 82 -8.82 -12.50 12.00
C ASP A 82 -7.98 -13.77 11.79
N ARG A 83 -7.12 -13.78 10.78
CA ARG A 83 -6.26 -14.92 10.46
C ARG A 83 -4.81 -14.50 10.55
N LYS A 84 -4.00 -15.36 11.15
CA LYS A 84 -2.55 -15.18 11.13
C LYS A 84 -1.98 -15.97 9.97
N ILE A 85 -1.28 -15.28 9.07
CA ILE A 85 -0.73 -15.86 7.84
C ILE A 85 0.78 -15.88 7.94
N GLU A 86 1.40 -17.02 7.61
CA GLU A 86 2.83 -17.23 7.73
C GLU A 86 3.41 -17.81 6.43
N VAL A 87 3.08 -17.14 5.30
CA VAL A 87 3.47 -17.60 3.97
C VAL A 87 4.80 -17.00 3.53
N LEU A 88 5.05 -15.74 3.90
CA LEU A 88 6.24 -15.01 3.44
C LEU A 88 7.42 -15.20 4.38
N THR A 89 8.63 -15.23 3.80
CA THR A 89 9.88 -15.35 4.55
C THR A 89 10.06 -14.16 5.50
N ASP A 90 9.79 -12.95 5.03
CA ASP A 90 9.76 -11.79 5.91
C ASP A 90 8.40 -11.74 6.58
N THR A 91 8.36 -12.10 7.86
CA THR A 91 7.11 -12.18 8.62
C THR A 91 6.42 -10.83 8.77
N SER A 92 7.16 -9.72 8.68
CA SER A 92 6.56 -8.39 8.77
C SER A 92 5.64 -8.08 7.59
N ASP A 93 5.84 -8.73 6.45
CA ASP A 93 5.02 -8.52 5.25
C ASP A 93 3.75 -9.36 5.24
N ASN A 94 3.65 -10.36 6.11
CA ASN A 94 2.46 -11.21 6.19
C ASN A 94 1.20 -10.40 6.57
N LYS A 95 1.34 -9.27 7.25
CA LYS A 95 0.20 -8.41 7.58
C LYS A 95 -0.55 -7.92 6.33
N PHE A 96 0.16 -7.74 5.22
CA PHE A 96 -0.47 -7.34 3.96
C PHE A 96 -1.28 -8.49 3.37
N LEU A 97 -0.84 -9.73 3.51
CA LEU A 97 -1.60 -10.90 3.09
C LEU A 97 -2.81 -11.11 3.98
N GLU A 98 -2.68 -10.86 5.28
CA GLU A 98 -3.81 -10.94 6.22
C GLU A 98 -4.89 -9.92 5.83
N LEU A 99 -4.46 -8.71 5.48
CA LEU A 99 -5.39 -7.69 5.00
C LEU A 99 -6.03 -8.09 3.66
N ALA A 100 -5.24 -8.64 2.74
CA ALA A 100 -5.75 -9.11 1.46
C ALA A 100 -6.82 -10.18 1.66
N ALA A 101 -6.60 -11.12 2.57
CA ALA A 101 -7.55 -12.20 2.82
C ALA A 101 -8.89 -11.65 3.34
N VAL A 102 -8.86 -10.76 4.32
CA VAL A 102 -10.10 -10.26 4.95
C VAL A 102 -10.83 -9.26 4.06
N SER A 103 -10.11 -8.46 3.28
CA SER A 103 -10.71 -7.44 2.42
C SER A 103 -11.16 -7.97 1.07
N ALA A 104 -10.64 -9.12 0.65
CA ALA A 104 -10.78 -9.64 -0.71
C ALA A 104 -10.35 -8.57 -1.74
N ALA A 105 -9.25 -7.88 -1.45
CA ALA A 105 -8.75 -6.83 -2.31
C ALA A 105 -8.43 -7.37 -3.71
N ASP A 106 -8.64 -6.53 -4.72
CA ASP A 106 -8.34 -6.91 -6.09
C ASP A 106 -6.83 -6.98 -6.30
N TYR A 107 -6.09 -6.00 -5.77
CA TYR A 107 -4.65 -5.90 -6.00
C TYR A 107 -3.91 -5.46 -4.75
N LEU A 108 -2.70 -6.02 -4.59
CA LEU A 108 -1.69 -5.57 -3.63
C LEU A 108 -0.48 -5.14 -4.46
N THR A 109 -0.13 -3.86 -4.39
CA THR A 109 1.06 -3.37 -5.11
C THR A 109 2.25 -3.33 -4.18
N THR A 110 3.37 -3.86 -4.67
CA THR A 110 4.63 -3.86 -3.93
C THR A 110 5.80 -3.65 -4.89
N GLY A 111 6.75 -2.81 -4.48
CA GLY A 111 8.01 -2.64 -5.21
C GLY A 111 9.05 -3.70 -4.84
N ASN A 112 8.77 -4.49 -3.81
CA ASN A 112 9.72 -5.45 -3.27
C ASN A 112 9.35 -6.88 -3.66
N THR A 113 9.68 -7.24 -4.91
CA THR A 113 9.41 -8.58 -5.44
C THR A 113 10.29 -9.66 -4.82
N LEU A 114 11.34 -9.27 -4.08
CA LEU A 114 12.19 -10.24 -3.38
C LEU A 114 11.50 -10.77 -2.12
N ASP A 115 10.75 -9.93 -1.43
CA ASP A 115 10.03 -10.34 -0.23
C ASP A 115 8.72 -11.05 -0.56
N PHE A 116 8.04 -10.58 -1.62
CA PHE A 116 6.82 -11.22 -2.10
C PHE A 116 7.19 -12.21 -3.21
N THR A 117 7.40 -13.46 -2.80
CA THR A 117 7.78 -14.54 -3.74
C THR A 117 6.58 -15.11 -4.48
N ILE A 118 5.38 -14.64 -4.18
CA ILE A 118 4.14 -15.11 -4.79
C ILE A 118 3.51 -13.98 -5.62
N THR A 119 2.79 -14.35 -6.69
CA THR A 119 2.15 -13.39 -7.59
C THR A 119 0.67 -13.21 -7.33
N GLU A 120 0.11 -14.05 -6.48
CA GLU A 120 -1.26 -13.91 -6.02
C GLU A 120 -1.43 -14.60 -4.69
N PHE A 121 -2.42 -14.14 -3.92
CA PHE A 121 -2.78 -14.76 -2.66
C PHE A 121 -4.30 -14.73 -2.53
N GLU A 122 -4.93 -15.91 -2.52
CA GLU A 122 -6.39 -16.06 -2.53
C GLU A 122 -6.97 -15.25 -3.70
N TYR A 123 -7.82 -14.30 -3.45
CA TYR A 123 -8.45 -13.48 -4.49
C TYR A 123 -7.52 -12.39 -5.04
N THR A 124 -6.51 -11.99 -4.28
CA THR A 124 -5.70 -10.80 -4.55
C THR A 124 -4.51 -11.09 -5.48
N LYS A 125 -4.36 -10.31 -6.54
CA LYS A 125 -3.15 -10.33 -7.38
C LYS A 125 -2.10 -9.42 -6.76
N ILE A 126 -0.85 -9.89 -6.75
CA ILE A 126 0.29 -9.14 -6.21
C ILE A 126 1.11 -8.65 -7.38
N LEU A 127 1.22 -7.33 -7.53
CA LEU A 127 1.77 -6.67 -8.70
C LEU A 127 2.78 -5.61 -8.31
N THR A 128 3.72 -5.32 -9.22
CA THR A 128 4.53 -4.12 -9.09
C THR A 128 3.65 -2.89 -9.38
N PRO A 129 4.04 -1.69 -8.92
CA PRO A 129 3.30 -0.48 -9.26
C PRO A 129 3.14 -0.28 -10.76
N ARG A 130 4.19 -0.59 -11.56
CA ARG A 130 4.13 -0.45 -13.01
C ARG A 130 3.13 -1.42 -13.62
N GLU A 131 3.17 -2.70 -13.21
CA GLU A 131 2.23 -3.70 -13.72
C GLU A 131 0.79 -3.28 -13.43
N TYR A 132 0.54 -2.82 -12.21
CA TYR A 132 -0.77 -2.34 -11.82
C TYR A 132 -1.21 -1.13 -12.66
N TRP A 133 -0.34 -0.12 -12.76
CA TRP A 133 -0.66 1.11 -13.49
C TRP A 133 -0.92 0.85 -14.97
N ASP A 134 -0.08 0.05 -15.61
CA ASP A 134 -0.18 -0.19 -17.05
C ASP A 134 -1.36 -1.09 -17.43
N ASN A 135 -1.73 -2.04 -16.59
CA ASN A 135 -2.65 -3.10 -16.99
C ASN A 135 -3.99 -3.09 -16.25
N TYR A 136 -4.07 -2.55 -15.07
CA TYR A 136 -5.24 -2.72 -14.21
C TYR A 136 -5.79 -1.44 -13.63
N ALA A 137 -5.03 -0.36 -13.57
CA ALA A 137 -5.48 0.89 -12.98
C ALA A 137 -6.71 1.43 -13.73
N PRO A 138 -7.73 1.93 -13.01
CA PRO A 138 -8.88 2.52 -13.69
C PRO A 138 -8.45 3.77 -14.43
N LYS A 139 -8.74 3.82 -15.74
CA LYS A 139 -8.42 4.95 -16.60
C LYS A 139 -9.71 5.47 -17.21
N GLU A 140 -9.82 6.78 -17.23
CA GLU A 140 -10.94 7.44 -17.87
C GLU A 140 -10.71 7.61 -19.35
#